data_9287f20134efab8b14a301aa68940018
#
_entry.id   9287f20134efab8b14a301aa68940018
#
_cell.length_a   1.000
_cell.length_b   1.000
_cell.length_c   1.000
_cell.angle_alpha   90.00
_cell.angle_beta   90.00
_cell.angle_gamma   90.00
#
_symmetry.space_group_name_H-M   'P 1'
#
loop_
_entity.id
_entity.type
_entity.pdbx_description
1 polymer ?
#
loop_
_entity_poly.entity_id
_entity_poly.type
_entity_poly.pdbx_seq_one_letter_code
_entity_poly.pdbx_strand_id
1 'polypeptide(L)'
;MKKIFKNKFFVATLIVVMVIAVALICVVTGDLCKYSVSNCLNRLLPQYFPQYIVYQNNVLCEDYSQLDFENGDIREIKVFGGRSKLINHSRGFSIEFPEDAQYDFSAAQEYINVKCKNFTAVLSKEFSTNGDGVENSKAYVKDCINKYLLDEKYIFENNITVHENTEDNRAGYPVQVIALTRTPAKGSTVKYNTYVYCYVYTETNMFYRIMFRSALYNDELMDEVYKTLDSLRADVTVRGVSSTFTNFKPVIPENWSEETRALYNEITSAEKCKWGIYAPHAIENDDMESVIALETKAETEFEGVLEYAYLFTEIPVEGMKSAYAQGKVVELTLQTSTEMNKDLNGKNPVFDVIDGLYDTKIRKMAGDIKEVGHPVLFRLNNEMNSDWTSYSGAACMADPEIYVMAWRRIYDIFAQEGVNNTIWIFNPNDESFPPNGYNASMAYYPGNEYVQMFGITGYNTGTYYAELNGERWRTFDEIYSAIDEKYSGIYGEFPWIITEFASSSFGGDKVQWIKDMFRDIKKYSRIKMAFWFNSADLDPRPETYKHLARPYWFDETPETAKAFAEGLR
;
A
#
# COMPACT_ATOMS: atom_id res chain seq x y z
N MET A 1 -23.55 48.66 -19.91
CA MET A 1 -22.47 47.97 -19.16
C MET A 1 -21.19 47.76 -19.99
N LYS A 2 -21.15 47.26 -21.25
CA LYS A 2 -19.91 47.06 -22.04
C LYS A 2 -19.04 48.32 -22.29
N LYS A 3 -19.54 49.56 -22.19
CA LYS A 3 -18.77 50.80 -22.39
C LYS A 3 -18.03 51.27 -21.12
N ILE A 4 -18.48 50.88 -19.93
CA ILE A 4 -17.92 51.30 -18.64
C ILE A 4 -16.59 50.61 -18.36
N PHE A 5 -16.45 49.32 -18.78
CA PHE A 5 -15.22 48.55 -18.56
C PHE A 5 -14.04 48.86 -19.51
N LYS A 6 -14.20 49.75 -20.48
CA LYS A 6 -13.09 50.19 -21.35
C LYS A 6 -12.21 51.30 -20.73
N ASN A 7 -12.66 51.92 -19.65
CA ASN A 7 -11.84 52.94 -18.96
C ASN A 7 -10.94 52.24 -17.91
N LYS A 8 -9.66 52.10 -18.22
CA LYS A 8 -8.68 51.46 -17.33
C LYS A 8 -8.62 52.07 -15.93
N PHE A 9 -8.84 53.37 -15.83
CA PHE A 9 -8.86 54.10 -14.56
C PHE A 9 -10.09 53.72 -13.70
N PHE A 10 -11.27 53.63 -14.30
CA PHE A 10 -12.50 53.23 -13.62
C PHE A 10 -12.41 51.78 -13.14
N VAL A 11 -11.86 50.88 -13.97
CA VAL A 11 -11.64 49.50 -13.60
C VAL A 11 -10.63 49.38 -12.46
N ALA A 12 -9.53 50.13 -12.49
CA ALA A 12 -8.55 50.18 -11.41
C ALA A 12 -9.15 50.69 -10.09
N THR A 13 -9.95 51.76 -10.15
CA THR A 13 -10.65 52.32 -8.95
C THR A 13 -11.65 51.32 -8.39
N LEU A 14 -12.42 50.64 -9.24
CA LEU A 14 -13.37 49.61 -8.83
C LEU A 14 -12.67 48.43 -8.15
N ILE A 15 -11.53 47.99 -8.69
CA ILE A 15 -10.71 46.94 -8.10
C ILE A 15 -10.19 47.38 -6.72
N VAL A 16 -9.65 48.57 -6.59
CA VAL A 16 -9.16 49.08 -5.30
C VAL A 16 -10.27 49.13 -4.26
N VAL A 17 -11.45 49.63 -4.63
CA VAL A 17 -12.63 49.67 -3.73
C VAL A 17 -13.07 48.28 -3.33
N MET A 18 -13.10 47.32 -4.26
CA MET A 18 -13.42 45.92 -3.96
C MET A 18 -12.38 45.27 -3.05
N VAL A 19 -11.08 45.47 -3.30
CA VAL A 19 -10.02 44.98 -2.45
C VAL A 19 -10.09 45.52 -1.03
N ILE A 20 -10.37 46.83 -0.87
CA ILE A 20 -10.57 47.45 0.44
C ILE A 20 -11.82 46.87 1.12
N ALA A 21 -12.92 46.69 0.40
CA ALA A 21 -14.14 46.11 0.94
C ALA A 21 -13.92 44.64 1.39
N VAL A 22 -13.21 43.85 0.59
CA VAL A 22 -12.84 42.46 0.95
C VAL A 22 -11.92 42.43 2.18
N ALA A 23 -10.90 43.28 2.22
CA ALA A 23 -10.01 43.38 3.37
C ALA A 23 -10.76 43.76 4.66
N LEU A 24 -11.67 44.72 4.57
CA LEU A 24 -12.53 45.15 5.71
C LEU A 24 -13.46 44.02 6.16
N ILE A 25 -14.07 43.28 5.23
CA ILE A 25 -14.95 42.16 5.54
C ILE A 25 -14.13 41.03 6.19
N CYS A 26 -12.96 40.70 5.67
CA CYS A 26 -12.09 39.67 6.27
C CYS A 26 -11.60 40.02 7.68
N VAL A 27 -11.36 41.33 7.95
CA VAL A 27 -10.97 41.77 9.29
C VAL A 27 -12.13 41.68 10.29
N VAL A 28 -13.38 41.89 9.83
CA VAL A 28 -14.56 41.93 10.70
C VAL A 28 -15.18 40.55 10.92
N THR A 29 -15.09 39.64 9.94
CA THR A 29 -15.86 38.40 9.91
C THR A 29 -14.99 37.13 9.89
N GLY A 30 -13.67 37.27 9.94
CA GLY A 30 -12.72 36.15 9.96
C GLY A 30 -12.57 35.40 8.63
N ASP A 31 -11.83 34.28 8.68
CA ASP A 31 -11.43 33.49 7.49
C ASP A 31 -12.59 32.97 6.64
N LEU A 32 -13.78 32.77 7.23
CA LEU A 32 -14.93 32.18 6.55
C LEU A 32 -15.50 33.06 5.43
N CYS A 33 -15.48 34.39 5.60
CA CYS A 33 -15.94 35.30 4.56
C CYS A 33 -14.98 35.43 3.38
N LYS A 34 -13.68 35.18 3.56
CA LYS A 34 -12.71 35.30 2.45
C LYS A 34 -13.07 34.37 1.29
N TYR A 35 -13.52 33.16 1.56
CA TYR A 35 -13.87 32.17 0.52
C TYR A 35 -15.09 32.63 -0.29
N SER A 36 -16.18 32.98 0.38
CA SER A 36 -17.42 33.42 -0.28
C SER A 36 -17.23 34.69 -1.10
N VAL A 37 -16.57 35.69 -0.53
CA VAL A 37 -16.35 36.99 -1.20
C VAL A 37 -15.35 36.82 -2.35
N SER A 38 -14.23 36.12 -2.15
CA SER A 38 -13.24 35.91 -3.21
C SER A 38 -13.82 35.12 -4.38
N ASN A 39 -14.60 34.07 -4.12
CA ASN A 39 -15.23 33.28 -5.17
C ASN A 39 -16.31 34.06 -5.92
N CYS A 40 -17.07 34.93 -5.23
CA CYS A 40 -18.01 35.83 -5.89
C CYS A 40 -17.28 36.80 -6.84
N LEU A 41 -16.19 37.41 -6.39
CA LEU A 41 -15.39 38.33 -7.20
C LEU A 41 -14.63 37.61 -8.33
N ASN A 42 -14.14 36.40 -8.11
CA ASN A 42 -13.50 35.59 -9.13
C ASN A 42 -14.44 35.30 -10.31
N ARG A 43 -15.73 35.00 -10.07
CA ARG A 43 -16.72 34.80 -11.14
C ARG A 43 -16.88 36.04 -12.05
N LEU A 44 -16.63 37.24 -11.52
CA LEU A 44 -16.74 38.47 -12.27
C LEU A 44 -15.43 38.94 -12.90
N LEU A 45 -14.32 38.74 -12.20
CA LEU A 45 -13.00 39.24 -12.55
C LEU A 45 -11.91 38.20 -12.20
N PRO A 46 -11.87 37.03 -12.88
CA PRO A 46 -11.02 35.92 -12.51
C PRO A 46 -9.51 36.25 -12.54
N GLN A 47 -9.08 37.18 -13.38
CA GLN A 47 -7.67 37.58 -13.47
C GLN A 47 -7.15 38.38 -12.26
N TYR A 48 -8.06 38.84 -11.36
CA TYR A 48 -7.68 39.65 -10.21
C TYR A 48 -7.96 39.01 -8.85
N PHE A 49 -8.80 37.96 -8.82
CA PHE A 49 -9.21 37.33 -7.58
C PHE A 49 -9.02 35.82 -7.64
N PRO A 50 -8.50 35.20 -6.57
CA PRO A 50 -8.36 33.75 -6.51
C PRO A 50 -9.71 33.06 -6.39
N GLN A 51 -9.80 31.85 -6.94
CA GLN A 51 -10.86 30.90 -6.62
C GLN A 51 -10.40 30.02 -5.44
N TYR A 52 -11.28 29.79 -4.50
CA TYR A 52 -11.08 28.84 -3.40
C TYR A 52 -12.02 27.66 -3.52
N ILE A 53 -11.45 26.46 -3.36
CA ILE A 53 -12.16 25.19 -3.26
C ILE A 53 -11.75 24.59 -1.93
N VAL A 54 -12.71 24.31 -1.04
CA VAL A 54 -12.40 23.86 0.32
C VAL A 54 -13.06 22.50 0.54
N TYR A 55 -12.30 21.58 1.07
CA TYR A 55 -12.76 20.26 1.49
C TYR A 55 -12.69 20.16 3.00
N GLN A 56 -13.73 19.62 3.60
CA GLN A 56 -13.76 19.19 4.99
C GLN A 56 -14.11 17.71 5.04
N ASN A 57 -13.27 16.90 5.68
CA ASN A 57 -13.45 15.44 5.77
C ASN A 57 -13.65 14.79 4.39
N ASN A 58 -12.84 15.21 3.42
CA ASN A 58 -12.88 14.77 2.01
C ASN A 58 -14.18 15.12 1.25
N VAL A 59 -15.04 15.94 1.81
CA VAL A 59 -16.26 16.42 1.16
C VAL A 59 -16.09 17.88 0.76
N LEU A 60 -16.48 18.22 -0.48
CA LEU A 60 -16.48 19.61 -0.95
C LEU A 60 -17.42 20.46 -0.07
N CYS A 61 -16.88 21.52 0.49
CA CYS A 61 -17.64 22.44 1.34
C CYS A 61 -18.32 23.49 0.46
N GLU A 62 -19.64 23.47 0.40
CA GLU A 62 -20.44 24.50 -0.30
C GLU A 62 -20.82 25.66 0.64
N ASP A 63 -21.03 25.39 1.91
CA ASP A 63 -21.30 26.38 2.96
C ASP A 63 -20.12 26.53 3.92
N TYR A 64 -19.32 27.55 3.67
CA TYR A 64 -18.11 27.80 4.45
C TYR A 64 -18.39 28.17 5.92
N SER A 65 -19.62 28.48 6.30
CA SER A 65 -20.01 28.70 7.70
C SER A 65 -19.99 27.42 8.54
N GLN A 66 -19.97 26.27 7.88
CA GLN A 66 -19.92 24.92 8.50
C GLN A 66 -18.49 24.41 8.73
N LEU A 67 -17.45 25.17 8.35
CA LEU A 67 -16.07 24.75 8.51
C LEU A 67 -15.67 24.67 9.98
N ASP A 68 -15.25 23.48 10.40
CA ASP A 68 -14.71 23.20 11.72
C ASP A 68 -13.18 23.01 11.65
N PHE A 69 -12.44 24.07 11.90
CA PHE A 69 -10.98 24.04 11.89
C PHE A 69 -10.36 23.41 13.14
N GLU A 70 -11.14 23.08 14.17
CA GLU A 70 -10.64 22.44 15.39
C GLU A 70 -10.67 20.92 15.27
N ASN A 71 -11.74 20.36 14.70
CA ASN A 71 -11.95 18.91 14.65
C ASN A 71 -11.97 18.35 13.21
N GLY A 72 -12.21 19.18 12.20
CA GLY A 72 -12.30 18.76 10.80
C GLY A 72 -10.94 18.58 10.15
N ASP A 73 -10.87 17.66 9.18
CA ASP A 73 -9.74 17.55 8.26
C ASP A 73 -9.98 18.50 7.08
N ILE A 74 -9.34 19.70 7.13
CA ILE A 74 -9.58 20.75 6.17
C ILE A 74 -8.42 20.93 5.21
N ARG A 75 -8.75 20.91 3.91
CA ARG A 75 -7.85 21.18 2.80
C ARG A 75 -8.42 22.28 1.92
N GLU A 76 -7.62 23.29 1.68
CA GLU A 76 -7.96 24.45 0.87
C GLU A 76 -7.16 24.41 -0.43
N ILE A 77 -7.82 24.55 -1.57
CA ILE A 77 -7.20 24.74 -2.87
C ILE A 77 -7.45 26.17 -3.31
N LYS A 78 -6.38 26.95 -3.50
CA LYS A 78 -6.41 28.30 -4.02
C LYS A 78 -5.90 28.32 -5.45
N VAL A 79 -6.78 28.59 -6.42
CA VAL A 79 -6.42 28.69 -7.84
C VAL A 79 -6.26 30.16 -8.21
N PHE A 80 -5.04 30.52 -8.64
CA PHE A 80 -4.73 31.88 -9.05
C PHE A 80 -3.41 31.97 -9.82
N GLY A 81 -3.37 32.81 -10.86
CA GLY A 81 -2.12 33.07 -11.61
C GLY A 81 -1.54 31.88 -12.33
N GLY A 82 -2.37 30.95 -12.82
CA GLY A 82 -1.93 29.73 -13.50
C GLY A 82 -1.42 28.62 -12.55
N ARG A 83 -1.60 28.80 -11.23
CA ARG A 83 -1.19 27.83 -10.20
C ARG A 83 -2.36 27.40 -9.33
N SER A 84 -2.31 26.18 -8.85
CA SER A 84 -3.20 25.60 -7.86
C SER A 84 -2.42 25.35 -6.57
N LYS A 85 -2.69 26.14 -5.53
CA LYS A 85 -2.03 26.03 -4.22
C LYS A 85 -2.89 25.19 -3.28
N LEU A 86 -2.36 24.01 -2.91
CA LEU A 86 -2.90 23.22 -1.82
C LEU A 86 -2.42 23.76 -0.48
N ILE A 87 -3.34 23.99 0.46
CA ILE A 87 -3.06 24.28 1.87
C ILE A 87 -3.68 23.16 2.69
N ASN A 88 -2.84 22.35 3.32
CA ASN A 88 -3.27 21.25 4.18
C ASN A 88 -3.17 21.70 5.65
N HIS A 89 -4.31 22.07 6.24
CA HIS A 89 -4.35 22.59 7.60
C HIS A 89 -4.05 21.52 8.65
N SER A 90 -4.53 20.29 8.47
CA SER A 90 -4.35 19.21 9.44
C SER A 90 -2.90 18.65 9.46
N ARG A 91 -2.14 18.83 8.37
CA ARG A 91 -0.74 18.38 8.25
C ARG A 91 0.27 19.53 8.28
N GLY A 92 -0.18 20.79 8.27
CA GLY A 92 0.65 21.96 8.50
C GLY A 92 1.57 22.37 7.35
N PHE A 93 1.15 22.19 6.09
CA PHE A 93 1.95 22.59 4.92
C PHE A 93 1.11 23.20 3.79
N SER A 94 1.80 23.90 2.89
CA SER A 94 1.21 24.28 1.60
C SER A 94 2.21 24.08 0.46
N ILE A 95 1.67 23.83 -0.75
CA ILE A 95 2.47 23.55 -1.96
C ILE A 95 1.66 23.93 -3.20
N GLU A 96 2.34 24.29 -4.30
CA GLU A 96 1.69 24.69 -5.55
C GLU A 96 2.02 23.72 -6.68
N PHE A 97 0.98 23.40 -7.45
CA PHE A 97 1.05 22.64 -8.70
C PHE A 97 0.49 23.47 -9.86
N PRO A 98 0.56 23.01 -11.12
CA PRO A 98 -0.15 23.63 -12.24
C PRO A 98 -1.64 23.85 -11.95
N GLU A 99 -2.27 24.80 -12.62
CA GLU A 99 -3.69 25.15 -12.42
C GLU A 99 -4.64 23.98 -12.70
N ASP A 100 -4.25 23.05 -13.59
CA ASP A 100 -5.02 21.86 -13.96
C ASP A 100 -4.90 20.69 -12.95
N ALA A 101 -4.19 20.87 -11.85
CA ALA A 101 -4.00 19.85 -10.83
C ALA A 101 -5.33 19.38 -10.22
N GLN A 102 -5.54 18.07 -10.25
CA GLN A 102 -6.62 17.36 -9.57
C GLN A 102 -6.04 16.62 -8.38
N TYR A 103 -6.68 16.75 -7.22
CA TYR A 103 -6.21 16.17 -5.97
C TYR A 103 -7.13 15.03 -5.54
N ASP A 104 -6.55 13.91 -5.12
CA ASP A 104 -7.24 12.84 -4.43
C ASP A 104 -6.80 12.83 -2.97
N PHE A 105 -7.75 13.10 -2.08
CA PHE A 105 -7.55 13.19 -0.64
C PHE A 105 -8.05 11.95 0.13
N SER A 106 -8.46 10.91 -0.55
CA SER A 106 -9.03 9.72 0.09
C SER A 106 -8.06 9.05 1.09
N ALA A 107 -6.76 9.11 0.83
CA ALA A 107 -5.68 8.59 1.68
C ALA A 107 -4.80 9.69 2.30
N ALA A 108 -5.33 10.90 2.49
CA ALA A 108 -4.50 12.08 2.78
C ALA A 108 -3.87 12.10 4.19
N GLN A 109 -4.22 11.19 5.08
CA GLN A 109 -3.45 10.93 6.28
C GLN A 109 -2.06 10.36 5.94
N GLU A 110 -1.98 9.53 4.91
CA GLU A 110 -0.75 8.87 4.48
C GLU A 110 -0.11 9.62 3.32
N TYR A 111 -0.84 9.80 2.22
CA TYR A 111 -0.37 10.49 1.00
C TYR A 111 -1.52 11.17 0.25
N ILE A 112 -1.15 12.09 -0.64
CA ILE A 112 -2.07 12.78 -1.55
C ILE A 112 -1.63 12.51 -2.97
N ASN A 113 -2.54 12.00 -3.81
CA ASN A 113 -2.31 11.87 -5.24
C ASN A 113 -2.68 13.18 -5.95
N VAL A 114 -1.80 13.60 -6.86
CA VAL A 114 -2.00 14.78 -7.70
C VAL A 114 -1.88 14.38 -9.16
N LYS A 115 -2.90 14.71 -9.95
CA LYS A 115 -2.91 14.45 -11.39
C LYS A 115 -2.91 15.76 -12.15
N CYS A 116 -1.88 15.96 -12.99
CA CYS A 116 -1.76 17.05 -13.94
C CYS A 116 -1.75 16.50 -15.37
N LYS A 117 -1.84 17.40 -16.36
CA LYS A 117 -1.88 17.03 -17.77
C LYS A 117 -0.67 16.20 -18.22
N ASN A 118 0.53 16.58 -17.80
CA ASN A 118 1.79 15.99 -18.28
C ASN A 118 2.45 15.04 -17.29
N PHE A 119 2.01 15.00 -16.03
CA PHE A 119 2.56 14.13 -15.00
C PHE A 119 1.52 13.79 -13.92
N THR A 120 1.83 12.82 -13.11
CA THR A 120 1.18 12.61 -11.82
C THR A 120 2.20 12.79 -10.70
N ALA A 121 1.76 13.15 -9.51
CA ALA A 121 2.63 13.21 -8.34
C ALA A 121 1.98 12.55 -7.13
N VAL A 122 2.81 12.03 -6.23
CA VAL A 122 2.42 11.54 -4.91
C VAL A 122 3.16 12.37 -3.88
N LEU A 123 2.42 13.00 -2.98
CA LEU A 123 2.95 13.84 -1.91
C LEU A 123 2.65 13.19 -0.57
N SER A 124 3.66 12.98 0.24
CA SER A 124 3.53 12.52 1.62
C SER A 124 4.41 13.32 2.58
N LYS A 125 3.95 13.43 3.83
CA LYS A 125 4.74 13.94 4.94
C LYS A 125 5.18 12.75 5.78
N GLU A 126 6.47 12.48 5.76
CA GLU A 126 7.10 11.28 6.27
C GLU A 126 7.91 11.56 7.53
N PHE A 127 8.35 10.49 8.17
CA PHE A 127 9.26 10.58 9.32
C PHE A 127 10.39 9.56 9.21
N SER A 128 11.52 9.91 9.83
CA SER A 128 12.69 9.05 9.97
C SER A 128 12.71 8.41 11.36
N THR A 129 13.03 7.13 11.42
CA THR A 129 13.28 6.42 12.69
C THR A 129 14.72 6.54 13.19
N ASN A 130 15.61 7.16 12.40
CA ASN A 130 17.03 7.36 12.75
C ASN A 130 17.27 8.53 13.75
N GLY A 131 16.19 9.18 14.23
CA GLY A 131 16.25 10.34 15.11
C GLY A 131 16.19 11.68 14.37
N ASP A 132 16.29 12.77 15.14
CA ASP A 132 16.16 14.13 14.62
C ASP A 132 17.39 14.57 13.80
N GLY A 133 17.16 15.48 12.88
CA GLY A 133 18.16 16.17 12.08
C GLY A 133 18.20 15.73 10.61
N VAL A 134 18.64 16.65 9.76
CA VAL A 134 18.68 16.49 8.30
C VAL A 134 19.52 15.27 7.89
N GLU A 135 20.72 15.10 8.47
CA GLU A 135 21.63 14.00 8.09
C GLU A 135 21.06 12.62 8.50
N ASN A 136 20.36 12.52 9.62
CA ASN A 136 19.67 11.29 10.02
C ASN A 136 18.53 10.95 9.06
N SER A 137 17.75 11.95 8.64
CA SER A 137 16.68 11.78 7.66
C SER A 137 17.21 11.41 6.28
N LYS A 138 18.35 12.00 5.84
CA LYS A 138 19.02 11.62 4.58
C LYS A 138 19.51 10.16 4.62
N ALA A 139 20.15 9.75 5.71
CA ALA A 139 20.60 8.37 5.89
C ALA A 139 19.39 7.41 5.83
N TYR A 140 18.31 7.73 6.53
CA TYR A 140 17.08 6.94 6.50
C TYR A 140 16.48 6.82 5.09
N VAL A 141 16.38 7.94 4.36
CA VAL A 141 15.88 7.94 2.98
C VAL A 141 16.74 7.04 2.09
N LYS A 142 18.06 7.13 2.22
CA LYS A 142 19.00 6.30 1.46
C LYS A 142 18.87 4.82 1.80
N ASP A 143 18.89 4.47 3.09
CA ASP A 143 19.07 3.09 3.54
C ASP A 143 17.75 2.31 3.63
N CYS A 144 16.61 3.00 3.84
CA CYS A 144 15.30 2.38 4.00
C CYS A 144 14.37 2.62 2.80
N ILE A 145 14.22 3.87 2.32
CA ILE A 145 13.28 4.20 1.24
C ILE A 145 13.88 3.89 -0.13
N ASN A 146 15.08 4.41 -0.39
CA ASN A 146 15.77 4.28 -1.67
C ASN A 146 16.81 3.15 -1.68
N LYS A 147 16.60 2.12 -0.87
CA LYS A 147 17.54 1.01 -0.60
C LYS A 147 18.20 0.43 -1.85
N TYR A 148 17.45 0.34 -2.95
CA TYR A 148 17.95 -0.18 -4.24
C TYR A 148 18.03 0.87 -5.34
N LEU A 149 17.35 2.01 -5.18
CA LEU A 149 17.10 2.98 -6.26
C LEU A 149 18.38 3.51 -6.94
N LEU A 150 19.47 3.65 -6.19
CA LEU A 150 20.77 4.12 -6.66
C LEU A 150 21.87 3.04 -6.62
N ASP A 151 21.50 1.77 -6.40
CA ASP A 151 22.42 0.64 -6.48
C ASP A 151 22.83 0.41 -7.93
N GLU A 152 24.15 0.34 -8.22
CA GLU A 152 24.67 0.23 -9.58
C GLU A 152 24.21 -1.04 -10.30
N LYS A 153 24.13 -2.18 -9.59
CA LYS A 153 23.65 -3.44 -10.13
C LYS A 153 22.15 -3.36 -10.46
N TYR A 154 21.35 -2.82 -9.52
CA TYR A 154 19.92 -2.64 -9.73
C TYR A 154 19.62 -1.75 -10.93
N ILE A 155 20.34 -0.61 -11.05
CA ILE A 155 20.23 0.32 -12.19
C ILE A 155 20.52 -0.40 -13.50
N PHE A 156 21.65 -1.11 -13.57
CA PHE A 156 22.09 -1.82 -14.79
C PHE A 156 21.10 -2.94 -15.18
N GLU A 157 20.75 -3.81 -14.25
CA GLU A 157 19.91 -4.98 -14.51
C GLU A 157 18.46 -4.61 -14.90
N ASN A 158 17.98 -3.44 -14.47
CA ASN A 158 16.61 -2.99 -14.72
C ASN A 158 16.50 -1.89 -15.78
N ASN A 159 17.57 -1.65 -16.56
CA ASN A 159 17.61 -0.66 -17.64
C ASN A 159 17.20 0.76 -17.17
N ILE A 160 17.73 1.18 -16.03
CA ILE A 160 17.48 2.50 -15.46
C ILE A 160 18.59 3.46 -15.86
N THR A 161 18.23 4.68 -16.25
CA THR A 161 19.15 5.78 -16.47
C THR A 161 18.91 6.82 -15.39
N VAL A 162 19.94 7.16 -14.64
CA VAL A 162 19.92 8.28 -13.68
C VAL A 162 20.31 9.55 -14.40
N HIS A 163 19.40 10.53 -14.44
CA HIS A 163 19.63 11.83 -15.07
C HIS A 163 20.14 12.86 -14.08
N GLU A 164 19.65 12.79 -12.84
CA GLU A 164 19.99 13.73 -11.79
C GLU A 164 19.99 13.02 -10.43
N ASN A 165 20.95 13.36 -9.58
CA ASN A 165 20.98 13.07 -8.16
C ASN A 165 21.71 14.24 -7.50
N THR A 166 20.96 15.26 -7.10
CA THR A 166 21.50 16.54 -6.64
C THR A 166 20.96 16.88 -5.26
N GLU A 167 21.77 17.61 -4.52
CA GLU A 167 21.37 18.25 -3.28
C GLU A 167 21.41 19.77 -3.48
N ASP A 168 20.36 20.47 -2.98
CA ASP A 168 20.20 21.91 -3.11
C ASP A 168 19.49 22.48 -1.88
N ASN A 169 19.28 23.79 -1.84
CA ASN A 169 18.47 24.45 -0.83
C ASN A 169 17.33 25.20 -1.53
N ARG A 170 16.08 24.79 -1.27
CA ARG A 170 14.91 25.37 -1.92
C ARG A 170 13.86 25.75 -0.89
N ALA A 171 13.24 26.90 -1.09
CA ALA A 171 12.24 27.44 -0.15
C ALA A 171 12.74 27.56 1.31
N GLY A 172 14.07 27.51 1.52
CA GLY A 172 14.71 27.52 2.85
C GLY A 172 14.95 26.14 3.46
N TYR A 173 14.70 25.06 2.71
CA TYR A 173 14.90 23.68 3.18
C TYR A 173 16.00 22.97 2.38
N PRO A 174 16.83 22.12 3.01
CA PRO A 174 17.67 21.17 2.28
C PRO A 174 16.80 20.20 1.47
N VAL A 175 17.14 20.01 0.20
CA VAL A 175 16.38 19.19 -0.74
C VAL A 175 17.32 18.23 -1.46
N GLN A 176 16.89 16.97 -1.63
CA GLN A 176 17.50 16.04 -2.57
C GLN A 176 16.53 15.79 -3.73
N VAL A 177 17.04 15.84 -4.96
CA VAL A 177 16.29 15.51 -6.18
C VAL A 177 16.99 14.37 -6.90
N ILE A 178 16.24 13.29 -7.19
CA ILE A 178 16.70 12.14 -7.95
C ILE A 178 15.77 11.98 -9.15
N ALA A 179 16.29 12.16 -10.35
CA ALA A 179 15.52 11.96 -11.58
C ALA A 179 16.09 10.78 -12.37
N LEU A 180 15.22 9.86 -12.74
CA LEU A 180 15.60 8.65 -13.46
C LEU A 180 14.53 8.18 -14.44
N THR A 181 14.94 7.44 -15.44
CA THR A 181 14.06 6.81 -16.43
C THR A 181 14.38 5.32 -16.51
N ARG A 182 13.36 4.48 -16.34
CA ARG A 182 13.45 3.06 -16.68
C ARG A 182 13.08 2.90 -18.16
N THR A 183 13.89 2.21 -18.92
CA THR A 183 13.57 1.87 -20.32
C THR A 183 12.74 0.58 -20.36
N PRO A 184 11.42 0.64 -20.67
CA PRO A 184 10.58 -0.53 -20.77
C PRO A 184 11.00 -1.43 -21.94
N ALA A 185 10.59 -2.71 -21.90
CA ALA A 185 10.79 -3.63 -23.00
C ALA A 185 10.04 -3.17 -24.26
N LYS A 186 10.52 -3.56 -25.43
CA LYS A 186 9.85 -3.25 -26.71
C LYS A 186 8.44 -3.85 -26.73
N GLY A 187 7.45 -2.99 -26.97
CA GLY A 187 6.03 -3.40 -27.00
C GLY A 187 5.32 -3.24 -25.65
N SER A 188 6.01 -2.81 -24.62
CA SER A 188 5.40 -2.46 -23.32
C SER A 188 4.34 -1.38 -23.48
N THR A 189 3.28 -1.48 -22.66
CA THR A 189 2.19 -0.50 -22.58
C THR A 189 2.32 0.43 -21.38
N VAL A 190 3.44 0.36 -20.65
CA VAL A 190 3.73 1.25 -19.51
C VAL A 190 3.71 2.69 -19.96
N LYS A 191 2.83 3.48 -19.35
CA LYS A 191 2.59 4.88 -19.74
C LYS A 191 3.64 5.84 -19.19
N TYR A 192 4.03 5.65 -17.94
CA TYR A 192 4.98 6.49 -17.23
C TYR A 192 6.21 5.66 -16.89
N ASN A 193 7.38 6.12 -17.33
CA ASN A 193 8.67 5.46 -17.13
C ASN A 193 9.75 6.40 -16.61
N THR A 194 9.42 7.67 -16.42
CA THR A 194 10.27 8.69 -15.82
C THR A 194 9.76 9.02 -14.43
N TYR A 195 10.66 9.02 -13.47
CA TYR A 195 10.38 9.22 -12.04
C TYR A 195 11.29 10.31 -11.50
N VAL A 196 10.72 11.27 -10.77
CA VAL A 196 11.51 12.30 -10.08
C VAL A 196 11.12 12.27 -8.60
N TYR A 197 12.07 11.90 -7.76
CA TYR A 197 11.92 11.86 -6.31
C TYR A 197 12.50 13.11 -5.71
N CYS A 198 11.72 13.80 -4.91
CA CYS A 198 12.12 15.01 -4.20
C CYS A 198 11.92 14.76 -2.70
N TYR A 199 13.00 14.89 -1.95
CA TYR A 199 12.99 14.81 -0.49
C TYR A 199 13.31 16.19 0.06
N VAL A 200 12.37 16.76 0.83
CA VAL A 200 12.53 18.09 1.44
C VAL A 200 12.66 17.88 2.95
N TYR A 201 13.85 18.13 3.49
CA TYR A 201 14.20 17.83 4.87
C TYR A 201 13.89 19.01 5.78
N THR A 202 13.37 18.71 6.98
CA THR A 202 13.22 19.68 8.07
C THR A 202 14.31 19.47 9.12
N GLU A 203 14.40 20.35 10.12
CA GLU A 203 15.37 20.20 11.20
C GLU A 203 15.03 19.06 12.19
N THR A 204 13.78 18.59 12.15
CA THR A 204 13.29 17.46 12.93
C THR A 204 13.51 16.14 12.17
N ASN A 205 12.96 15.04 12.69
CA ASN A 205 12.89 13.76 11.98
C ASN A 205 11.83 13.72 10.86
N MET A 206 11.13 14.83 10.61
CA MET A 206 10.10 14.93 9.56
C MET A 206 10.70 15.40 8.24
N PHE A 207 10.21 14.84 7.13
CA PHE A 207 10.53 15.29 5.77
C PHE A 207 9.31 15.14 4.85
N TYR A 208 9.34 15.81 3.70
CA TYR A 208 8.33 15.65 2.66
C TYR A 208 8.92 14.83 1.53
N ARG A 209 8.15 13.85 1.06
CA ARG A 209 8.44 13.09 -0.15
C ARG A 209 7.44 13.46 -1.23
N ILE A 210 7.97 13.94 -2.37
CA ILE A 210 7.17 14.26 -3.56
C ILE A 210 7.74 13.45 -4.70
N MET A 211 6.96 12.52 -5.24
CA MET A 211 7.39 11.69 -6.37
C MET A 211 6.54 12.03 -7.59
N PHE A 212 7.19 12.45 -8.66
CA PHE A 212 6.57 12.71 -9.96
C PHE A 212 6.74 11.52 -10.89
N ARG A 213 5.70 11.20 -11.65
CA ARG A 213 5.73 10.22 -12.74
C ARG A 213 5.37 10.91 -14.05
N SER A 214 6.20 10.76 -15.08
CA SER A 214 5.98 11.31 -16.41
C SER A 214 6.33 10.30 -17.51
N ALA A 215 5.84 10.53 -18.71
CA ALA A 215 6.21 9.74 -19.88
C ALA A 215 7.60 10.09 -20.41
N LEU A 216 8.09 11.31 -20.14
CA LEU A 216 9.35 11.81 -20.68
C LEU A 216 10.12 12.61 -19.62
N TYR A 217 11.44 12.42 -19.60
CA TYR A 217 12.36 13.33 -18.94
C TYR A 217 12.72 14.48 -19.91
N ASN A 218 12.42 15.71 -19.50
CA ASN A 218 12.72 16.93 -20.26
C ASN A 218 12.77 18.17 -19.35
N ASP A 219 13.23 19.29 -19.89
CA ASP A 219 13.37 20.55 -19.17
C ASP A 219 12.01 21.06 -18.64
N GLU A 220 10.91 20.87 -19.39
CA GLU A 220 9.57 21.30 -18.97
C GLU A 220 9.13 20.59 -17.67
N LEU A 221 9.36 19.28 -17.58
CA LEU A 221 9.10 18.50 -16.36
C LEU A 221 9.95 19.02 -15.20
N MET A 222 11.25 19.19 -15.40
CA MET A 222 12.17 19.59 -14.33
C MET A 222 11.90 21.03 -13.88
N ASP A 223 11.58 21.95 -14.79
CA ASP A 223 11.15 23.31 -14.46
C ASP A 223 9.89 23.30 -13.55
N GLU A 224 8.95 22.42 -13.83
CA GLU A 224 7.73 22.30 -13.03
C GLU A 224 8.01 21.66 -11.67
N VAL A 225 8.87 20.63 -11.61
CA VAL A 225 9.35 20.03 -10.36
C VAL A 225 9.97 21.10 -9.46
N TYR A 226 10.88 21.91 -9.99
CA TYR A 226 11.56 22.94 -9.22
C TYR A 226 10.63 24.08 -8.79
N LYS A 227 9.68 24.52 -9.63
CA LYS A 227 8.64 25.47 -9.23
C LYS A 227 7.76 24.95 -8.08
N THR A 228 7.43 23.67 -8.14
CA THR A 228 6.66 23.01 -7.08
C THR A 228 7.44 23.00 -5.77
N LEU A 229 8.73 22.61 -5.80
CA LEU A 229 9.61 22.61 -4.63
C LEU A 229 9.79 24.01 -4.03
N ASP A 230 9.99 25.03 -4.86
CA ASP A 230 10.15 26.43 -4.43
C ASP A 230 8.88 27.00 -3.75
N SER A 231 7.73 26.38 -4.00
CA SER A 231 6.44 26.77 -3.43
C SER A 231 6.13 26.12 -2.08
N LEU A 232 6.85 25.05 -1.70
CA LEU A 232 6.57 24.33 -0.44
C LEU A 232 6.79 25.24 0.77
N ARG A 233 5.85 25.20 1.69
CA ARG A 233 5.93 25.84 3.01
C ARG A 233 5.48 24.83 4.07
N ALA A 234 6.31 24.61 5.07
CA ALA A 234 6.07 23.68 6.18
C ALA A 234 5.65 24.39 7.47
N ASP A 235 5.38 25.68 7.38
CA ASP A 235 5.06 26.59 8.50
C ASP A 235 3.57 26.95 8.60
N VAL A 236 2.71 26.25 7.88
CA VAL A 236 1.25 26.43 8.02
C VAL A 236 0.83 25.93 9.40
N THR A 237 0.11 26.77 10.13
CA THR A 237 -0.40 26.42 11.46
C THR A 237 -1.26 25.17 11.40
N VAL A 238 -0.87 24.12 12.14
CA VAL A 238 -1.63 22.87 12.23
C VAL A 238 -2.96 23.14 12.95
N ARG A 239 -4.07 22.77 12.29
CA ARG A 239 -5.44 22.84 12.82
C ARG A 239 -6.22 21.62 12.37
N GLY A 240 -7.08 21.09 13.24
CA GLY A 240 -7.90 19.92 12.94
C GLY A 240 -7.13 18.60 12.98
N VAL A 241 -7.76 17.54 12.51
CA VAL A 241 -7.28 16.16 12.57
C VAL A 241 -7.19 15.58 11.16
N SER A 242 -6.02 15.07 10.79
CA SER A 242 -5.87 14.37 9.50
C SER A 242 -6.53 13.00 9.55
N SER A 243 -7.27 12.65 8.51
CA SER A 243 -8.03 11.40 8.43
C SER A 243 -7.84 10.70 7.08
N THR A 244 -8.05 9.39 7.07
CA THR A 244 -8.18 8.57 5.87
C THR A 244 -9.66 8.31 5.61
N PHE A 245 -10.09 8.52 4.36
CA PHE A 245 -11.49 8.40 3.94
C PHE A 245 -11.70 7.25 2.95
N THR A 246 -10.66 6.47 2.71
CA THR A 246 -10.71 5.29 1.86
C THR A 246 -11.53 4.20 2.55
N ASN A 247 -12.50 3.65 1.83
CA ASN A 247 -13.27 2.48 2.24
C ASN A 247 -13.48 1.60 1.00
N PHE A 248 -12.71 0.52 0.92
CA PHE A 248 -12.75 -0.39 -0.19
C PHE A 248 -13.84 -1.47 -0.01
N LYS A 249 -14.37 -1.98 -1.13
CA LYS A 249 -15.45 -2.96 -1.16
C LYS A 249 -15.16 -4.05 -2.18
N PRO A 250 -15.50 -5.32 -1.88
CA PRO A 250 -15.34 -6.38 -2.86
C PRO A 250 -16.35 -6.22 -4.01
N VAL A 251 -15.88 -6.41 -5.24
CA VAL A 251 -16.74 -6.61 -6.40
C VAL A 251 -16.66 -8.09 -6.79
N ILE A 252 -17.82 -8.75 -6.79
CA ILE A 252 -17.91 -10.19 -7.07
C ILE A 252 -18.02 -10.40 -8.58
N PRO A 253 -17.07 -11.12 -9.21
CA PRO A 253 -17.11 -11.39 -10.64
C PRO A 253 -18.37 -12.14 -11.06
N GLU A 254 -19.00 -11.68 -12.15
CA GLU A 254 -20.23 -12.31 -12.66
C GLU A 254 -19.97 -13.71 -13.24
N ASN A 255 -18.79 -13.93 -13.79
CA ASN A 255 -18.38 -15.16 -14.45
C ASN A 255 -17.92 -16.29 -13.52
N TRP A 256 -17.92 -16.08 -12.17
CA TRP A 256 -17.54 -17.14 -11.24
C TRP A 256 -18.39 -18.40 -11.44
N SER A 257 -17.75 -19.59 -11.30
CA SER A 257 -18.48 -20.84 -11.24
C SER A 257 -19.43 -20.87 -10.04
N GLU A 258 -20.44 -21.72 -10.10
CA GLU A 258 -21.38 -21.90 -8.99
C GLU A 258 -20.64 -22.36 -7.71
N GLU A 259 -19.66 -23.25 -7.85
CA GLU A 259 -18.84 -23.75 -6.76
C GLU A 259 -17.97 -22.64 -6.13
N THR A 260 -17.35 -21.78 -6.96
CA THR A 260 -16.57 -20.62 -6.48
C THR A 260 -17.44 -19.67 -5.67
N ARG A 261 -18.62 -19.37 -6.18
CA ARG A 261 -19.57 -18.50 -5.49
C ARG A 261 -20.10 -19.13 -4.21
N ALA A 262 -20.34 -20.44 -4.21
CA ALA A 262 -20.77 -21.18 -3.03
C ALA A 262 -19.70 -21.15 -1.93
N LEU A 263 -18.43 -21.42 -2.26
CA LEU A 263 -17.32 -21.35 -1.30
C LEU A 263 -17.15 -19.93 -0.74
N TYR A 264 -17.18 -18.89 -1.59
CA TYR A 264 -17.09 -17.51 -1.12
C TYR A 264 -18.20 -17.17 -0.12
N ASN A 265 -19.45 -17.55 -0.42
CA ASN A 265 -20.59 -17.32 0.46
C ASN A 265 -20.45 -18.11 1.76
N GLU A 266 -20.01 -19.36 1.69
CA GLU A 266 -19.77 -20.21 2.86
C GLU A 266 -18.74 -19.57 3.80
N ILE A 267 -17.58 -19.18 3.29
CA ILE A 267 -16.54 -18.52 4.08
C ILE A 267 -17.07 -17.21 4.66
N THR A 268 -17.69 -16.36 3.83
CA THR A 268 -18.18 -15.03 4.25
C THR A 268 -19.23 -15.11 5.35
N SER A 269 -20.12 -16.11 5.28
CA SER A 269 -21.20 -16.31 6.26
C SER A 269 -20.79 -17.12 7.49
N ALA A 270 -19.56 -17.63 7.55
CA ALA A 270 -19.07 -18.42 8.66
C ALA A 270 -19.17 -17.66 9.99
N GLU A 271 -19.83 -18.27 10.98
CA GLU A 271 -19.93 -17.71 12.33
C GLU A 271 -18.69 -17.99 13.17
N LYS A 272 -17.97 -19.09 12.86
CA LYS A 272 -16.70 -19.48 13.48
C LYS A 272 -15.59 -19.41 12.46
N CYS A 273 -14.38 -19.10 12.91
CA CYS A 273 -13.18 -19.14 12.08
C CYS A 273 -12.95 -20.57 11.58
N LYS A 274 -12.78 -20.71 10.27
CA LYS A 274 -12.34 -21.96 9.62
C LYS A 274 -10.83 -22.09 9.71
N TRP A 275 -10.31 -23.32 9.74
CA TRP A 275 -8.88 -23.55 9.97
C TRP A 275 -8.22 -24.23 8.81
N GLY A 276 -7.09 -23.66 8.38
CA GLY A 276 -6.18 -24.23 7.41
C GLY A 276 -4.78 -24.39 7.98
N ILE A 277 -3.93 -25.07 7.22
CA ILE A 277 -2.55 -25.38 7.59
C ILE A 277 -1.61 -25.16 6.41
N TYR A 278 -0.42 -24.65 6.68
CA TYR A 278 0.72 -24.81 5.80
C TYR A 278 1.51 -26.05 6.20
N ALA A 279 1.56 -27.04 5.32
CA ALA A 279 2.40 -28.22 5.43
C ALA A 279 3.43 -28.14 4.28
N PRO A 280 4.72 -27.86 4.55
CA PRO A 280 5.71 -27.63 3.50
C PRO A 280 5.72 -28.74 2.44
N HIS A 281 5.64 -28.33 1.16
CA HIS A 281 5.68 -29.20 -0.02
C HIS A 281 4.53 -30.23 -0.14
N ALA A 282 3.49 -30.18 0.69
CA ALA A 282 2.39 -31.15 0.64
C ALA A 282 1.67 -31.13 -0.71
N ILE A 283 1.32 -29.95 -1.20
CA ILE A 283 0.64 -29.77 -2.49
C ILE A 283 1.63 -29.92 -3.66
N GLU A 284 2.83 -29.34 -3.55
CA GLU A 284 3.86 -29.41 -4.58
C GLU A 284 4.23 -30.87 -4.91
N ASN A 285 4.40 -31.72 -3.89
CA ASN A 285 4.79 -33.10 -4.02
C ASN A 285 3.61 -34.09 -4.11
N ASP A 286 2.37 -33.62 -4.13
CA ASP A 286 1.16 -34.44 -4.04
C ASP A 286 1.20 -35.40 -2.82
N ASP A 287 1.70 -34.88 -1.68
CA ASP A 287 1.90 -35.62 -0.42
C ASP A 287 0.86 -35.21 0.65
N MET A 288 -0.39 -35.63 0.44
CA MET A 288 -1.46 -35.38 1.41
C MET A 288 -1.30 -36.20 2.72
N GLU A 289 -0.42 -37.18 2.77
CA GLU A 289 -0.15 -37.96 4.00
C GLU A 289 0.50 -37.06 5.07
N SER A 290 1.32 -36.08 4.65
CA SER A 290 1.92 -35.09 5.56
C SER A 290 0.86 -34.22 6.24
N VAL A 291 -0.19 -33.83 5.51
CA VAL A 291 -1.33 -33.09 6.07
C VAL A 291 -2.11 -33.96 7.04
N ILE A 292 -2.42 -35.21 6.67
CA ILE A 292 -3.14 -36.17 7.53
C ILE A 292 -2.36 -36.45 8.83
N ALA A 293 -1.03 -36.49 8.75
CA ALA A 293 -0.20 -36.65 9.95
C ALA A 293 -0.34 -35.45 10.92
N LEU A 294 -0.44 -34.23 10.40
CA LEU A 294 -0.70 -33.03 11.21
C LEU A 294 -2.12 -33.03 11.77
N GLU A 295 -3.13 -33.44 10.99
CA GLU A 295 -4.51 -33.60 11.43
C GLU A 295 -4.64 -34.61 12.56
N THR A 296 -3.90 -35.70 12.51
CA THR A 296 -3.83 -36.69 13.59
C THR A 296 -3.34 -36.06 14.89
N LYS A 297 -2.32 -35.18 14.83
CA LYS A 297 -1.80 -34.47 16.01
C LYS A 297 -2.74 -33.35 16.48
N ALA A 298 -3.45 -32.70 15.56
CA ALA A 298 -4.45 -31.67 15.83
C ALA A 298 -5.80 -32.26 16.29
N GLU A 299 -5.98 -33.57 16.19
CA GLU A 299 -7.23 -34.31 16.47
C GLU A 299 -8.46 -33.72 15.72
N THR A 300 -8.21 -33.12 14.54
CA THR A 300 -9.24 -32.52 13.68
C THR A 300 -8.77 -32.48 12.23
N GLU A 301 -9.71 -32.38 11.30
CA GLU A 301 -9.43 -32.13 9.90
C GLU A 301 -9.31 -30.61 9.65
N PHE A 302 -8.30 -30.21 8.87
CA PHE A 302 -8.21 -28.82 8.39
C PHE A 302 -9.12 -28.63 7.17
N GLU A 303 -9.76 -27.45 7.08
CA GLU A 303 -10.64 -27.11 5.97
C GLU A 303 -9.86 -26.58 4.76
N GLY A 304 -8.58 -26.20 4.93
CA GLY A 304 -7.73 -25.72 3.85
C GLY A 304 -6.26 -26.03 4.01
N VAL A 305 -5.54 -26.00 2.88
CA VAL A 305 -4.09 -26.15 2.81
C VAL A 305 -3.51 -24.97 2.04
N LEU A 306 -2.44 -24.37 2.60
CA LEU A 306 -1.69 -23.28 1.96
C LEU A 306 -0.55 -23.87 1.12
N GLU A 307 -0.36 -23.30 -0.07
CA GLU A 307 0.77 -23.62 -0.96
C GLU A 307 1.37 -22.33 -1.55
N TYR A 308 2.68 -22.38 -1.84
CA TYR A 308 3.41 -21.30 -2.49
C TYR A 308 3.85 -21.71 -3.88
N ALA A 309 3.65 -20.82 -4.84
CA ALA A 309 4.18 -20.91 -6.19
C ALA A 309 4.93 -19.61 -6.55
N TYR A 310 5.92 -19.75 -7.39
CA TYR A 310 6.68 -18.63 -7.90
C TYR A 310 6.44 -18.44 -9.39
N LEU A 311 6.67 -17.23 -9.90
CA LEU A 311 6.52 -16.95 -11.34
C LEU A 311 7.31 -17.93 -12.23
N PHE A 312 8.37 -18.55 -11.71
CA PHE A 312 9.27 -19.45 -12.44
C PHE A 312 9.00 -20.93 -12.19
N THR A 313 8.10 -21.29 -11.30
CA THR A 313 7.68 -22.67 -11.05
C THR A 313 6.42 -23.03 -11.84
N GLU A 314 6.07 -24.28 -11.86
CA GLU A 314 4.79 -24.76 -12.40
C GLU A 314 3.73 -24.73 -11.29
N ILE A 315 2.47 -24.58 -11.65
CA ILE A 315 1.35 -24.71 -10.71
C ILE A 315 1.14 -26.20 -10.40
N PRO A 316 1.08 -26.64 -9.14
CA PRO A 316 0.97 -28.04 -8.75
C PRO A 316 -0.47 -28.57 -8.89
N VAL A 317 -0.96 -28.66 -10.14
CA VAL A 317 -2.36 -28.98 -10.46
C VAL A 317 -2.82 -30.29 -9.83
N GLU A 318 -2.02 -31.36 -9.91
CA GLU A 318 -2.41 -32.70 -9.40
C GLU A 318 -2.46 -32.69 -7.86
N GLY A 319 -1.50 -32.09 -7.17
CA GLY A 319 -1.55 -31.95 -5.72
C GLY A 319 -2.73 -31.11 -5.24
N MET A 320 -3.09 -30.05 -6.00
CA MET A 320 -4.30 -29.27 -5.72
C MET A 320 -5.57 -30.12 -5.88
N LYS A 321 -5.68 -30.93 -6.96
CA LYS A 321 -6.81 -31.86 -7.16
C LYS A 321 -6.89 -32.90 -6.04
N SER A 322 -5.73 -33.41 -5.59
CA SER A 322 -5.67 -34.36 -4.48
C SER A 322 -6.14 -33.77 -3.15
N ALA A 323 -5.82 -32.48 -2.89
CA ALA A 323 -6.34 -31.76 -1.74
C ALA A 323 -7.86 -31.63 -1.79
N TYR A 324 -8.41 -31.26 -2.95
CA TYR A 324 -9.87 -31.17 -3.13
C TYR A 324 -10.57 -32.53 -3.00
N ALA A 325 -9.95 -33.61 -3.48
CA ALA A 325 -10.46 -34.97 -3.31
C ALA A 325 -10.59 -35.38 -1.83
N GLN A 326 -9.84 -34.71 -0.95
CA GLN A 326 -9.91 -34.87 0.51
C GLN A 326 -10.73 -33.76 1.21
N GLY A 327 -11.51 -33.00 0.46
CA GLY A 327 -12.38 -31.95 1.00
C GLY A 327 -11.65 -30.69 1.48
N LYS A 328 -10.42 -30.45 1.00
CA LYS A 328 -9.60 -29.29 1.41
C LYS A 328 -9.59 -28.21 0.35
N VAL A 329 -9.85 -26.97 0.76
CA VAL A 329 -9.67 -25.79 -0.09
C VAL A 329 -8.18 -25.47 -0.18
N VAL A 330 -7.69 -25.13 -1.37
CA VAL A 330 -6.31 -24.68 -1.53
C VAL A 330 -6.24 -23.16 -1.52
N GLU A 331 -5.44 -22.60 -0.61
CA GLU A 331 -4.91 -21.26 -0.72
C GLU A 331 -3.59 -21.32 -1.48
N LEU A 332 -3.57 -20.77 -2.69
CA LEU A 332 -2.38 -20.69 -3.51
C LEU A 332 -1.80 -19.27 -3.48
N THR A 333 -0.60 -19.13 -2.94
CA THR A 333 0.17 -17.90 -3.00
C THR A 333 1.08 -17.90 -4.21
N LEU A 334 0.80 -17.02 -5.17
CA LEU A 334 1.70 -16.78 -6.30
C LEU A 334 2.58 -15.55 -6.03
N GLN A 335 3.90 -15.74 -6.06
CA GLN A 335 4.86 -14.65 -5.91
C GLN A 335 5.53 -14.32 -7.25
N THR A 336 5.48 -13.04 -7.64
CA THR A 336 6.25 -12.52 -8.80
C THR A 336 7.70 -12.26 -8.39
N SER A 337 8.36 -13.30 -7.91
CA SER A 337 9.75 -13.27 -7.45
C SER A 337 10.55 -14.37 -8.10
N THR A 338 11.87 -14.20 -8.09
CA THR A 338 12.81 -15.28 -8.27
C THR A 338 12.91 -16.08 -6.97
N GLU A 339 13.46 -17.29 -7.06
CA GLU A 339 13.60 -18.18 -5.94
C GLU A 339 14.00 -17.49 -4.63
N MET A 340 13.09 -17.50 -3.64
CA MET A 340 13.29 -16.98 -2.28
C MET A 340 13.82 -15.55 -2.17
N ASN A 341 13.52 -14.66 -3.12
CA ASN A 341 13.92 -13.22 -3.10
C ASN A 341 15.44 -12.99 -2.84
N LYS A 342 16.31 -13.88 -3.27
CA LYS A 342 17.74 -13.88 -2.93
C LYS A 342 18.53 -12.70 -3.49
N ASP A 343 18.01 -11.99 -4.48
CA ASP A 343 18.75 -10.95 -5.21
C ASP A 343 17.85 -9.72 -5.49
N LEU A 344 17.49 -9.01 -4.43
CA LEU A 344 16.59 -7.86 -4.52
C LEU A 344 17.21 -6.64 -5.24
N ASN A 345 18.55 -6.57 -5.36
CA ASN A 345 19.23 -5.58 -6.17
C ASN A 345 19.61 -6.07 -7.57
N GLY A 346 19.16 -7.28 -7.96
CA GLY A 346 19.31 -7.80 -9.31
C GLY A 346 18.18 -7.36 -10.24
N LYS A 347 17.98 -8.15 -11.29
CA LYS A 347 16.87 -7.95 -12.22
C LYS A 347 15.54 -8.23 -11.51
N ASN A 348 14.65 -7.24 -11.52
CA ASN A 348 13.35 -7.36 -10.86
C ASN A 348 12.31 -7.94 -11.83
N PRO A 349 11.74 -9.13 -11.57
CA PRO A 349 10.77 -9.76 -12.46
C PRO A 349 9.45 -8.99 -12.59
N VAL A 350 9.11 -8.13 -11.63
CA VAL A 350 7.90 -7.30 -11.67
C VAL A 350 7.92 -6.36 -12.87
N PHE A 351 9.10 -5.83 -13.22
CA PHE A 351 9.25 -4.98 -14.42
C PHE A 351 8.98 -5.78 -15.70
N ASP A 352 9.46 -7.01 -15.77
CA ASP A 352 9.21 -7.88 -16.92
C ASP A 352 7.70 -8.25 -17.01
N VAL A 353 7.02 -8.42 -15.88
CA VAL A 353 5.56 -8.62 -15.83
C VAL A 353 4.84 -7.40 -16.41
N ILE A 354 5.10 -6.18 -15.92
CA ILE A 354 4.40 -4.98 -16.41
C ILE A 354 4.73 -4.66 -17.88
N ASP A 355 5.91 -5.07 -18.34
CA ASP A 355 6.30 -4.94 -19.75
C ASP A 355 5.72 -6.02 -20.67
N GLY A 356 5.08 -7.06 -20.10
CA GLY A 356 4.43 -8.14 -20.86
C GLY A 356 5.34 -9.28 -21.29
N LEU A 357 6.56 -9.33 -20.79
CA LEU A 357 7.51 -10.38 -21.16
C LEU A 357 7.10 -11.76 -20.60
N TYR A 358 6.32 -11.79 -19.53
CA TYR A 358 5.81 -13.00 -18.90
C TYR A 358 4.36 -13.35 -19.26
N ASP A 359 3.71 -12.65 -20.19
CA ASP A 359 2.30 -12.90 -20.55
C ASP A 359 2.03 -14.37 -20.92
N THR A 360 2.91 -14.98 -21.72
CA THR A 360 2.76 -16.39 -22.11
C THR A 360 2.83 -17.35 -20.91
N LYS A 361 3.73 -17.08 -19.96
CA LYS A 361 3.86 -17.89 -18.74
C LYS A 361 2.63 -17.69 -17.84
N ILE A 362 2.18 -16.45 -17.67
CA ILE A 362 1.00 -16.13 -16.88
C ILE A 362 -0.27 -16.75 -17.50
N ARG A 363 -0.40 -16.77 -18.83
CA ARG A 363 -1.50 -17.46 -19.52
C ARG A 363 -1.48 -18.98 -19.27
N LYS A 364 -0.28 -19.59 -19.26
CA LYS A 364 -0.15 -20.99 -18.90
C LYS A 364 -0.62 -21.22 -17.45
N MET A 365 -0.15 -20.42 -16.50
CA MET A 365 -0.56 -20.52 -15.09
C MET A 365 -2.08 -20.34 -14.93
N ALA A 366 -2.68 -19.40 -15.66
CA ALA A 366 -4.14 -19.21 -15.69
C ALA A 366 -4.85 -20.48 -16.21
N GLY A 367 -4.31 -21.13 -17.25
CA GLY A 367 -4.80 -22.40 -17.77
C GLY A 367 -4.69 -23.53 -16.74
N ASP A 368 -3.56 -23.63 -16.07
CA ASP A 368 -3.30 -24.61 -15.02
C ASP A 368 -4.29 -24.44 -13.85
N ILE A 369 -4.51 -23.21 -13.37
CA ILE A 369 -5.51 -22.90 -12.32
C ILE A 369 -6.93 -23.28 -12.77
N LYS A 370 -7.28 -22.98 -14.02
CA LYS A 370 -8.59 -23.36 -14.58
C LYS A 370 -8.73 -24.89 -14.65
N GLU A 371 -7.65 -25.62 -14.95
CA GLU A 371 -7.62 -27.08 -15.01
C GLU A 371 -7.84 -27.75 -13.66
N VAL A 372 -7.48 -27.09 -12.53
CA VAL A 372 -7.81 -27.59 -11.19
C VAL A 372 -9.31 -27.86 -11.07
N GLY A 373 -10.15 -27.02 -11.69
CA GLY A 373 -11.60 -27.22 -11.78
C GLY A 373 -12.38 -26.88 -10.52
N HIS A 374 -11.70 -26.60 -9.41
CA HIS A 374 -12.26 -26.23 -8.11
C HIS A 374 -11.88 -24.81 -7.70
N PRO A 375 -12.61 -24.17 -6.76
CA PRO A 375 -12.30 -22.81 -6.32
C PRO A 375 -10.91 -22.73 -5.68
N VAL A 376 -10.14 -21.71 -5.99
CA VAL A 376 -8.81 -21.46 -5.42
C VAL A 376 -8.84 -20.13 -4.66
N LEU A 377 -8.45 -20.14 -3.39
CA LEU A 377 -8.14 -18.93 -2.64
C LEU A 377 -6.79 -18.42 -3.16
N PHE A 378 -6.84 -17.43 -4.07
CA PHE A 378 -5.66 -17.01 -4.82
C PHE A 378 -5.07 -15.74 -4.23
N ARG A 379 -3.89 -15.89 -3.59
CA ARG A 379 -3.14 -14.81 -2.97
C ARG A 379 -1.97 -14.39 -3.88
N LEU A 380 -2.07 -13.23 -4.49
CA LEU A 380 -0.99 -12.70 -5.33
C LEU A 380 -0.08 -11.78 -4.51
N ASN A 381 1.23 -12.07 -4.48
CA ASN A 381 2.25 -11.18 -3.90
C ASN A 381 1.92 -10.73 -2.47
N ASN A 382 2.00 -11.65 -1.53
CA ASN A 382 1.81 -11.40 -0.10
C ASN A 382 2.82 -10.38 0.47
N GLU A 383 2.43 -9.65 1.51
CA GLU A 383 3.30 -8.77 2.32
C GLU A 383 4.04 -7.69 1.51
N MET A 384 3.39 -7.10 0.52
CA MET A 384 3.98 -6.16 -0.43
C MET A 384 4.49 -4.85 0.21
N ASN A 385 3.97 -4.48 1.39
CA ASN A 385 4.40 -3.32 2.16
C ASN A 385 5.64 -3.59 3.03
N SER A 386 6.33 -4.70 2.78
CA SER A 386 7.62 -5.08 3.37
C SER A 386 8.81 -4.55 2.56
N ASP A 387 10.05 -4.96 2.91
CA ASP A 387 11.27 -4.65 2.17
C ASP A 387 12.08 -5.90 1.75
N TRP A 388 11.49 -7.11 1.92
CA TRP A 388 12.14 -8.40 1.67
C TRP A 388 11.60 -9.16 0.45
N THR A 389 10.73 -8.56 -0.34
CA THR A 389 10.20 -9.17 -1.57
C THR A 389 10.56 -8.35 -2.81
N SER A 390 10.68 -9.00 -3.97
CA SER A 390 10.95 -8.31 -5.25
C SER A 390 9.81 -7.40 -5.70
N TYR A 391 8.60 -7.63 -5.22
CA TYR A 391 7.40 -6.84 -5.51
C TYR A 391 7.09 -5.80 -4.42
N SER A 392 7.92 -5.67 -3.39
CA SER A 392 7.79 -4.61 -2.39
C SER A 392 8.08 -3.23 -2.98
N GLY A 393 7.55 -2.18 -2.34
CA GLY A 393 7.79 -0.82 -2.79
C GLY A 393 9.25 -0.48 -2.91
N ALA A 394 10.07 -0.86 -1.94
CA ALA A 394 11.52 -0.63 -1.96
C ALA A 394 12.21 -1.24 -3.19
N ALA A 395 11.84 -2.48 -3.56
CA ALA A 395 12.38 -3.18 -4.73
C ALA A 395 11.73 -2.70 -6.05
N CYS A 396 10.54 -2.11 -5.99
CA CYS A 396 9.83 -1.52 -7.11
C CYS A 396 10.05 0.01 -7.20
N MET A 397 11.31 0.46 -7.18
CA MET A 397 11.69 1.88 -7.33
C MET A 397 11.02 2.79 -6.29
N ALA A 398 10.75 2.33 -5.08
CA ALA A 398 9.99 3.05 -4.05
C ALA A 398 8.63 3.59 -4.57
N ASP A 399 8.00 2.87 -5.50
CA ASP A 399 6.72 3.22 -6.12
C ASP A 399 5.71 2.07 -6.07
N PRO A 400 4.73 2.09 -5.15
CA PRO A 400 3.67 1.08 -5.06
C PRO A 400 2.83 0.89 -6.33
N GLU A 401 2.72 1.89 -7.20
CA GLU A 401 1.96 1.78 -8.45
C GLU A 401 2.53 0.69 -9.38
N ILE A 402 3.82 0.39 -9.29
CA ILE A 402 4.45 -0.68 -10.07
C ILE A 402 3.87 -2.04 -9.68
N TYR A 403 3.67 -2.28 -8.37
CA TYR A 403 2.96 -3.46 -7.87
C TYR A 403 1.51 -3.50 -8.39
N VAL A 404 0.79 -2.37 -8.31
CA VAL A 404 -0.59 -2.27 -8.78
C VAL A 404 -0.69 -2.61 -10.27
N MET A 405 0.23 -2.11 -11.09
CA MET A 405 0.28 -2.45 -12.53
C MET A 405 0.51 -3.94 -12.76
N ALA A 406 1.41 -4.58 -12.01
CA ALA A 406 1.68 -6.00 -12.12
C ALA A 406 0.46 -6.84 -11.70
N TRP A 407 -0.18 -6.49 -10.57
CA TRP A 407 -1.41 -7.14 -10.12
C TRP A 407 -2.50 -7.11 -11.20
N ARG A 408 -2.82 -5.90 -11.67
CA ARG A 408 -3.88 -5.72 -12.68
C ARG A 408 -3.59 -6.49 -13.95
N ARG A 409 -2.32 -6.49 -14.42
CA ARG A 409 -1.95 -7.26 -15.62
C ARG A 409 -2.16 -8.75 -15.44
N ILE A 410 -1.75 -9.32 -14.31
CA ILE A 410 -1.94 -10.76 -14.02
C ILE A 410 -3.43 -11.08 -13.95
N TYR A 411 -4.21 -10.29 -13.20
CA TYR A 411 -5.67 -10.46 -13.11
C TYR A 411 -6.35 -10.39 -14.50
N ASP A 412 -6.01 -9.39 -15.30
CA ASP A 412 -6.59 -9.19 -16.62
C ASP A 412 -6.28 -10.37 -17.56
N ILE A 413 -5.09 -10.95 -17.47
CA ILE A 413 -4.74 -12.17 -18.23
C ILE A 413 -5.60 -13.35 -17.77
N PHE A 414 -5.76 -13.57 -16.46
CA PHE A 414 -6.64 -14.62 -15.93
C PHE A 414 -8.09 -14.45 -16.42
N ALA A 415 -8.60 -13.21 -16.40
CA ALA A 415 -9.92 -12.90 -16.91
C ALA A 415 -10.05 -13.18 -18.43
N GLN A 416 -9.02 -12.82 -19.23
CA GLN A 416 -8.98 -13.11 -20.68
C GLN A 416 -8.96 -14.61 -20.99
N GLU A 417 -8.27 -15.42 -20.16
CA GLU A 417 -8.27 -16.89 -20.29
C GLU A 417 -9.56 -17.54 -19.76
N GLY A 418 -10.49 -16.72 -19.24
CA GLY A 418 -11.78 -17.19 -18.72
C GLY A 418 -11.66 -18.02 -17.46
N VAL A 419 -10.69 -17.71 -16.59
CA VAL A 419 -10.59 -18.30 -15.25
C VAL A 419 -11.78 -17.82 -14.44
N ASN A 420 -12.52 -18.75 -13.84
CA ASN A 420 -13.76 -18.47 -13.10
C ASN A 420 -13.78 -19.13 -11.71
N ASN A 421 -12.64 -19.66 -11.30
CA ASN A 421 -12.47 -20.42 -10.06
C ASN A 421 -11.45 -19.80 -9.11
N THR A 422 -11.10 -18.51 -9.25
CA THR A 422 -10.20 -17.80 -8.35
C THR A 422 -10.94 -16.79 -7.49
N ILE A 423 -10.66 -16.80 -6.17
CA ILE A 423 -11.07 -15.78 -5.21
C ILE A 423 -9.81 -15.02 -4.81
N TRP A 424 -9.68 -13.78 -5.26
CA TRP A 424 -8.44 -12.99 -5.13
C TRP A 424 -8.32 -12.35 -3.75
N ILE A 425 -7.17 -12.57 -3.11
CA ILE A 425 -6.86 -12.11 -1.77
C ILE A 425 -5.76 -11.05 -1.82
N PHE A 426 -6.06 -9.84 -1.36
CA PHE A 426 -5.10 -8.77 -1.16
C PHE A 426 -4.53 -8.86 0.26
N ASN A 427 -3.21 -9.09 0.38
CA ASN A 427 -2.60 -9.46 1.66
C ASN A 427 -1.39 -8.58 2.03
N PRO A 428 -1.58 -7.49 2.77
CA PRO A 428 -0.47 -6.76 3.39
C PRO A 428 0.07 -7.48 4.63
N ASN A 429 1.30 -7.10 5.01
CA ASN A 429 1.86 -7.40 6.33
C ASN A 429 1.21 -6.52 7.41
N ASP A 430 1.19 -6.96 8.67
CA ASP A 430 0.66 -6.20 9.81
C ASP A 430 1.37 -4.86 10.01
N GLU A 431 2.68 -4.80 9.74
CA GLU A 431 3.49 -3.60 9.79
C GLU A 431 4.11 -3.29 8.41
N SER A 432 4.26 -2.00 8.11
CA SER A 432 4.96 -1.57 6.88
C SER A 432 6.46 -1.38 7.14
N PHE A 433 7.29 -1.83 6.20
CA PHE A 433 8.75 -1.66 6.24
C PHE A 433 9.24 -1.00 4.94
N PRO A 434 9.64 0.29 4.97
CA PRO A 434 9.64 1.20 6.12
C PRO A 434 8.23 1.66 6.51
N PRO A 435 8.02 2.10 7.79
CA PRO A 435 6.71 2.48 8.30
C PRO A 435 6.30 3.91 7.88
N ASN A 436 6.33 4.18 6.58
CA ASN A 436 6.06 5.47 5.97
C ASN A 436 4.74 5.47 5.19
N GLY A 437 4.11 6.65 5.05
CA GLY A 437 2.81 6.80 4.41
C GLY A 437 2.81 6.37 2.95
N TYR A 438 3.90 6.61 2.19
CA TYR A 438 4.00 6.14 0.82
C TYR A 438 3.96 4.60 0.69
N ASN A 439 4.34 3.89 1.78
CA ASN A 439 4.37 2.42 1.87
C ASN A 439 3.15 1.84 2.61
N ALA A 440 2.11 2.64 2.83
CA ALA A 440 0.86 2.17 3.42
C ALA A 440 0.17 1.15 2.50
N SER A 441 -0.51 0.15 3.08
CA SER A 441 -1.16 -0.92 2.32
C SER A 441 -2.09 -0.40 1.22
N MET A 442 -2.81 0.68 1.46
CA MET A 442 -3.72 1.28 0.49
C MET A 442 -3.04 1.83 -0.77
N ALA A 443 -1.73 2.11 -0.71
CA ALA A 443 -0.97 2.53 -1.88
C ALA A 443 -0.77 1.39 -2.90
N TYR A 444 -0.89 0.15 -2.44
CA TYR A 444 -0.77 -1.07 -3.24
C TYR A 444 -2.11 -1.65 -3.68
N TYR A 445 -3.23 -1.05 -3.25
CA TYR A 445 -4.54 -1.64 -3.52
C TYR A 445 -4.93 -1.52 -4.99
N PRO A 446 -5.19 -2.66 -5.70
CA PRO A 446 -5.35 -2.64 -7.15
C PRO A 446 -6.71 -2.10 -7.64
N GLY A 447 -7.70 -2.04 -6.76
CA GLY A 447 -9.08 -1.63 -7.07
C GLY A 447 -10.11 -2.67 -6.63
N ASN A 448 -11.34 -2.23 -6.42
CA ASN A 448 -12.43 -3.07 -5.90
C ASN A 448 -12.77 -4.26 -6.81
N GLU A 449 -12.63 -4.08 -8.13
CA GLU A 449 -12.90 -5.10 -9.14
C GLU A 449 -11.86 -6.24 -9.17
N TYR A 450 -10.70 -6.04 -8.53
CA TYR A 450 -9.58 -6.98 -8.55
C TYR A 450 -9.45 -7.82 -7.27
N VAL A 451 -10.23 -7.54 -6.23
CA VAL A 451 -10.07 -8.16 -4.90
C VAL A 451 -11.41 -8.58 -4.33
N GLN A 452 -11.49 -9.79 -3.77
CA GLN A 452 -12.71 -10.29 -3.13
C GLN A 452 -12.53 -10.56 -1.63
N MET A 453 -11.31 -10.79 -1.15
CA MET A 453 -11.02 -11.01 0.26
C MET A 453 -9.83 -10.18 0.72
N PHE A 454 -9.83 -9.80 1.98
CA PHE A 454 -8.70 -9.13 2.62
C PHE A 454 -7.90 -10.15 3.43
N GLY A 455 -6.66 -10.36 3.02
CA GLY A 455 -5.71 -11.24 3.68
C GLY A 455 -4.83 -10.46 4.66
N ILE A 456 -4.36 -11.13 5.70
CA ILE A 456 -3.47 -10.55 6.70
C ILE A 456 -2.40 -11.57 7.06
N THR A 457 -1.17 -11.09 7.20
CA THR A 457 -0.07 -11.82 7.81
C THR A 457 0.34 -11.12 9.10
N GLY A 458 0.39 -11.87 10.21
CA GLY A 458 0.79 -11.33 11.50
C GLY A 458 1.34 -12.41 12.42
N TYR A 459 2.66 -12.40 12.68
CA TYR A 459 3.36 -13.40 13.47
C TYR A 459 3.75 -12.92 14.86
N ASN A 460 3.77 -13.84 15.82
CA ASN A 460 4.65 -13.71 16.98
C ASN A 460 6.01 -14.31 16.63
N THR A 461 6.92 -13.49 16.14
CA THR A 461 8.28 -13.89 15.74
C THR A 461 9.17 -14.31 16.92
N GLY A 462 8.76 -13.97 18.13
CA GLY A 462 9.54 -14.22 19.34
C GLY A 462 10.64 -13.19 19.54
N THR A 463 11.80 -13.64 20.05
CA THR A 463 12.90 -12.74 20.46
C THR A 463 14.26 -13.11 19.87
N TYR A 464 14.32 -13.99 18.86
CA TYR A 464 15.60 -14.44 18.31
C TYR A 464 16.44 -13.28 17.74
N TYR A 465 15.82 -12.35 17.05
CA TYR A 465 16.48 -11.17 16.49
C TYR A 465 16.26 -9.89 17.31
N ALA A 466 15.95 -10.01 18.61
CA ALA A 466 15.68 -8.84 19.47
C ALA A 466 16.82 -7.82 19.48
N GLU A 467 18.08 -8.25 19.51
CA GLU A 467 19.25 -7.37 19.47
C GLU A 467 19.54 -6.80 18.08
N LEU A 468 19.09 -7.48 17.01
CA LEU A 468 19.40 -7.09 15.64
C LEU A 468 18.37 -6.08 15.08
N ASN A 469 17.09 -6.35 15.29
CA ASN A 469 16.00 -5.59 14.68
C ASN A 469 14.87 -5.23 15.66
N GLY A 470 15.04 -5.48 16.94
CA GLY A 470 14.05 -5.13 17.97
C GLY A 470 12.86 -6.09 18.07
N GLU A 471 12.96 -7.32 17.53
CA GLU A 471 11.91 -8.33 17.68
C GLU A 471 11.54 -8.52 19.14
N ARG A 472 10.25 -8.64 19.40
CA ARG A 472 9.69 -8.88 20.72
C ARG A 472 8.59 -9.92 20.69
N TRP A 473 8.41 -10.58 21.81
CA TRP A 473 7.23 -11.42 22.00
C TRP A 473 5.96 -10.59 21.93
N ARG A 474 5.00 -11.02 21.13
CA ARG A 474 3.69 -10.38 20.96
C ARG A 474 2.58 -11.41 21.20
N THR A 475 1.59 -11.07 21.97
CA THR A 475 0.37 -11.90 22.08
C THR A 475 -0.46 -11.81 20.80
N PHE A 476 -1.35 -12.77 20.60
CA PHE A 476 -2.29 -12.72 19.46
C PHE A 476 -3.14 -11.45 19.47
N ASP A 477 -3.64 -11.07 20.64
CA ASP A 477 -4.49 -9.89 20.81
C ASP A 477 -3.74 -8.58 20.54
N GLU A 478 -2.45 -8.46 20.94
CA GLU A 478 -1.62 -7.29 20.58
C GLU A 478 -1.46 -7.12 19.07
N ILE A 479 -1.30 -8.22 18.33
CA ILE A 479 -1.14 -8.19 16.87
C ILE A 479 -2.48 -7.83 16.21
N TYR A 480 -3.54 -8.58 16.52
CA TYR A 480 -4.79 -8.50 15.77
C TYR A 480 -5.72 -7.36 16.21
N SER A 481 -5.56 -6.82 17.43
CA SER A 481 -6.22 -5.57 17.82
C SER A 481 -5.63 -4.37 17.05
N ALA A 482 -4.32 -4.32 16.88
CA ALA A 482 -3.67 -3.27 16.09
C ALA A 482 -4.05 -3.36 14.61
N ILE A 483 -4.17 -4.57 14.06
CA ILE A 483 -4.64 -4.83 12.70
C ILE A 483 -6.10 -4.38 12.53
N ASP A 484 -6.99 -4.75 13.46
CA ASP A 484 -8.41 -4.36 13.40
C ASP A 484 -8.56 -2.84 13.49
N GLU A 485 -7.85 -2.19 14.40
CA GLU A 485 -7.84 -0.72 14.52
C GLU A 485 -7.36 -0.05 13.22
N LYS A 486 -6.28 -0.55 12.62
CA LYS A 486 -5.66 0.03 11.42
C LYS A 486 -6.50 -0.19 10.16
N TYR A 487 -7.09 -1.38 10.00
CA TYR A 487 -7.65 -1.80 8.71
C TYR A 487 -9.17 -1.92 8.67
N SER A 488 -9.87 -1.97 9.80
CA SER A 488 -11.34 -2.14 9.79
C SER A 488 -12.08 -0.98 9.13
N GLY A 489 -11.57 0.24 9.22
CA GLY A 489 -12.14 1.40 8.53
C GLY A 489 -11.90 1.39 7.02
N ILE A 490 -10.85 0.71 6.55
CA ILE A 490 -10.41 0.71 5.15
C ILE A 490 -10.93 -0.52 4.41
N TYR A 491 -10.83 -1.71 5.03
CA TYR A 491 -11.15 -3.00 4.43
C TYR A 491 -12.28 -3.74 5.17
N GLY A 492 -13.07 -3.05 5.98
CA GLY A 492 -14.10 -3.67 6.83
C GLY A 492 -15.28 -4.29 6.08
N GLU A 493 -15.46 -3.94 4.80
CA GLU A 493 -16.51 -4.52 3.93
C GLU A 493 -16.11 -5.90 3.33
N PHE A 494 -14.84 -6.31 3.49
CA PHE A 494 -14.36 -7.61 3.03
C PHE A 494 -14.53 -8.69 4.10
N PRO A 495 -14.69 -9.97 3.72
CA PRO A 495 -14.34 -11.08 4.60
C PRO A 495 -12.81 -11.11 4.76
N TRP A 496 -12.34 -11.28 6.00
CA TRP A 496 -10.93 -11.32 6.32
C TRP A 496 -10.40 -12.74 6.45
N ILE A 497 -9.22 -12.99 5.94
CA ILE A 497 -8.49 -14.25 6.09
C ILE A 497 -7.13 -13.96 6.72
N ILE A 498 -6.78 -14.68 7.78
CA ILE A 498 -5.39 -14.78 8.19
C ILE A 498 -4.74 -15.79 7.26
N THR A 499 -4.05 -15.28 6.24
CA THR A 499 -3.46 -16.10 5.18
C THR A 499 -2.27 -16.91 5.67
N GLU A 500 -1.56 -16.36 6.66
CA GLU A 500 -0.52 -17.08 7.38
C GLU A 500 -0.24 -16.41 8.73
N PHE A 501 -0.05 -17.22 9.75
CA PHE A 501 0.36 -16.78 11.08
C PHE A 501 0.88 -17.95 11.90
N ALA A 502 1.66 -17.65 12.92
CA ALA A 502 2.08 -18.61 13.93
C ALA A 502 2.72 -17.90 15.13
N SER A 503 3.19 -18.68 16.09
CA SER A 503 4.01 -18.21 17.20
C SER A 503 5.31 -19.00 17.28
N SER A 504 6.43 -18.30 17.38
CA SER A 504 7.70 -18.87 17.79
C SER A 504 7.64 -19.33 19.25
N SER A 505 8.51 -20.27 19.65
CA SER A 505 8.70 -20.64 21.06
C SER A 505 9.78 -19.82 21.76
N PHE A 506 10.52 -18.97 21.01
CA PHE A 506 11.57 -18.15 21.59
C PHE A 506 11.02 -16.89 22.24
N GLY A 507 11.28 -16.74 23.53
CA GLY A 507 10.97 -15.53 24.30
C GLY A 507 9.70 -15.58 25.13
N GLY A 508 8.90 -16.69 25.12
CA GLY A 508 7.69 -16.81 25.92
C GLY A 508 7.09 -18.20 25.99
N ASP A 509 5.88 -18.32 26.54
CA ASP A 509 5.14 -19.57 26.67
C ASP A 509 4.23 -19.78 25.46
N LYS A 510 4.68 -20.60 24.49
CA LYS A 510 3.93 -20.93 23.28
C LYS A 510 2.65 -21.71 23.57
N VAL A 511 2.63 -22.55 24.62
CA VAL A 511 1.42 -23.30 25.02
C VAL A 511 0.32 -22.34 25.45
N GLN A 512 0.70 -21.34 26.29
CA GLN A 512 -0.25 -20.31 26.72
C GLN A 512 -0.67 -19.41 25.56
N TRP A 513 0.27 -19.05 24.66
CA TRP A 513 -0.02 -18.25 23.46
C TRP A 513 -1.09 -18.93 22.59
N ILE A 514 -0.95 -20.23 22.32
CA ILE A 514 -1.92 -21.00 21.53
C ILE A 514 -3.31 -20.98 22.18
N LYS A 515 -3.39 -21.18 23.50
CA LYS A 515 -4.68 -21.14 24.23
C LYS A 515 -5.33 -19.75 24.15
N ASP A 516 -4.52 -18.72 24.34
CA ASP A 516 -5.00 -17.34 24.27
C ASP A 516 -5.43 -16.97 22.84
N MET A 517 -4.73 -17.42 21.81
CA MET A 517 -5.08 -17.22 20.40
C MET A 517 -6.49 -17.78 20.10
N PHE A 518 -6.81 -19.01 20.50
CA PHE A 518 -8.13 -19.60 20.27
C PHE A 518 -9.25 -18.91 21.06
N ARG A 519 -8.93 -18.32 22.22
CA ARG A 519 -9.87 -17.47 22.97
C ARG A 519 -10.09 -16.15 22.24
N ASP A 520 -9.00 -15.49 21.80
CA ASP A 520 -9.00 -14.10 21.39
C ASP A 520 -9.42 -13.90 19.94
N ILE A 521 -9.18 -14.87 19.05
CA ILE A 521 -9.64 -14.80 17.64
C ILE A 521 -11.16 -14.59 17.53
N LYS A 522 -11.91 -15.05 18.52
CA LYS A 522 -13.38 -14.88 18.59
C LYS A 522 -13.84 -13.42 18.74
N LYS A 523 -12.93 -12.51 19.11
CA LYS A 523 -13.19 -11.07 19.20
C LYS A 523 -13.30 -10.43 17.81
N TYR A 524 -12.67 -11.04 16.81
CA TYR A 524 -12.48 -10.50 15.46
C TYR A 524 -13.42 -11.18 14.46
N SER A 525 -14.70 -10.83 14.49
CA SER A 525 -15.76 -11.49 13.69
C SER A 525 -15.58 -11.38 12.17
N ARG A 526 -14.74 -10.45 11.70
CA ARG A 526 -14.37 -10.31 10.29
C ARG A 526 -13.46 -11.43 9.82
N ILE A 527 -12.64 -12.02 10.72
CA ILE A 527 -11.75 -13.14 10.41
C ILE A 527 -12.59 -14.39 10.22
N LYS A 528 -12.65 -14.89 9.00
CA LYS A 528 -13.48 -16.02 8.58
C LYS A 528 -12.70 -17.31 8.44
N MET A 529 -11.40 -17.20 8.13
CA MET A 529 -10.52 -18.35 8.00
C MET A 529 -9.11 -17.97 8.44
N ALA A 530 -8.31 -18.92 8.93
CA ALA A 530 -6.94 -18.72 9.35
C ALA A 530 -6.08 -19.93 9.01
N PHE A 531 -4.90 -19.68 8.44
CA PHE A 531 -3.92 -20.71 8.07
C PHE A 531 -2.73 -20.65 9.03
N TRP A 532 -2.56 -21.71 9.83
CA TRP A 532 -1.38 -21.85 10.67
C TRP A 532 -0.18 -22.21 9.81
N PHE A 533 0.89 -21.44 9.91
CA PHE A 533 2.15 -21.67 9.20
C PHE A 533 2.99 -22.70 9.97
N ASN A 534 2.86 -24.00 9.61
CA ASN A 534 3.52 -25.10 10.32
C ASN A 534 4.92 -25.38 9.77
N SER A 535 5.81 -24.41 9.87
CA SER A 535 7.20 -24.49 9.41
C SER A 535 8.13 -23.75 10.36
N ALA A 536 9.31 -23.36 9.91
CA ALA A 536 10.25 -22.58 10.69
C ALA A 536 11.12 -21.69 9.79
N ASP A 537 11.55 -20.54 10.35
CA ASP A 537 12.61 -19.75 9.75
C ASP A 537 13.98 -20.19 10.27
N LEU A 538 14.92 -20.29 9.35
CA LEU A 538 16.33 -20.52 9.64
C LEU A 538 17.10 -19.20 9.50
N ASP A 539 18.12 -19.04 10.32
CA ASP A 539 18.97 -17.85 10.26
C ASP A 539 19.79 -17.85 8.95
N PRO A 540 19.63 -16.82 8.09
CA PRO A 540 20.37 -16.75 6.83
C PRO A 540 21.80 -16.22 6.97
N ARG A 541 22.20 -15.70 8.14
CA ARG A 541 23.51 -15.08 8.35
C ARG A 541 24.63 -16.14 8.29
N PRO A 542 25.79 -15.82 7.68
CA PRO A 542 26.87 -16.79 7.49
C PRO A 542 27.36 -17.45 8.79
N GLU A 543 27.46 -16.68 9.87
CA GLU A 543 27.95 -17.13 11.18
C GLU A 543 26.99 -18.05 11.93
N THR A 544 25.70 -17.96 11.62
CA THR A 544 24.62 -18.74 12.24
C THR A 544 23.79 -19.50 11.21
N TYR A 545 24.35 -19.71 10.03
CA TYR A 545 23.63 -20.28 8.90
C TYR A 545 22.94 -21.61 9.25
N LYS A 546 21.64 -21.67 8.96
CA LYS A 546 20.74 -22.77 9.29
C LYS A 546 20.48 -23.01 10.79
N HIS A 547 20.89 -22.12 11.68
CA HIS A 547 20.35 -22.15 13.03
C HIS A 547 18.85 -21.89 12.98
N LEU A 548 18.11 -22.61 13.82
CA LEU A 548 16.68 -22.41 13.97
C LEU A 548 16.43 -21.03 14.61
N ALA A 549 15.78 -20.13 13.87
CA ALA A 549 15.52 -18.77 14.32
C ALA A 549 14.09 -18.61 14.86
N ARG A 550 13.11 -19.13 14.12
CA ARG A 550 11.69 -18.99 14.50
C ARG A 550 10.95 -20.30 14.27
N PRO A 551 10.85 -21.18 15.29
CA PRO A 551 10.09 -22.41 15.19
C PRO A 551 8.59 -22.12 15.31
N TYR A 552 7.85 -22.37 14.24
CA TYR A 552 6.42 -22.09 14.15
C TYR A 552 5.53 -23.33 14.26
N TRP A 553 6.10 -24.54 14.36
CA TRP A 553 5.33 -25.78 14.45
C TRP A 553 4.36 -25.78 15.64
N PHE A 554 3.07 -26.03 15.42
CA PHE A 554 2.12 -26.22 16.53
C PHE A 554 2.41 -27.53 17.29
N ASP A 555 3.02 -28.49 16.61
CA ASP A 555 3.40 -29.81 17.10
C ASP A 555 4.89 -29.89 17.54
N GLU A 556 5.48 -28.75 17.88
CA GLU A 556 6.89 -28.66 18.36
C GLU A 556 7.09 -29.51 19.64
N THR A 557 6.12 -29.54 20.52
CA THR A 557 6.09 -30.39 21.73
C THR A 557 4.71 -31.05 21.89
N PRO A 558 4.61 -32.16 22.67
CA PRO A 558 3.30 -32.75 22.97
C PRO A 558 2.32 -31.76 23.63
N GLU A 559 2.82 -30.82 24.44
CA GLU A 559 2.03 -29.80 25.13
C GLU A 559 1.47 -28.75 24.15
N THR A 560 2.27 -28.31 23.18
CA THR A 560 1.82 -27.37 22.14
C THR A 560 0.79 -28.03 21.22
N ALA A 561 1.03 -29.28 20.78
CA ALA A 561 0.08 -30.04 19.98
C ALA A 561 -1.26 -30.24 20.70
N LYS A 562 -1.21 -30.60 22.00
CA LYS A 562 -2.40 -30.76 22.84
C LYS A 562 -3.17 -29.43 22.98
N ALA A 563 -2.48 -28.34 23.25
CA ALA A 563 -3.12 -27.02 23.37
C ALA A 563 -3.82 -26.62 22.07
N PHE A 564 -3.21 -26.93 20.91
CA PHE A 564 -3.78 -26.66 19.60
C PHE A 564 -5.03 -27.52 19.34
N ALA A 565 -4.96 -28.82 19.59
CA ALA A 565 -6.07 -29.74 19.46
C ALA A 565 -7.27 -29.37 20.38
N GLU A 566 -7.00 -28.98 21.63
CA GLU A 566 -8.04 -28.51 22.56
C GLU A 566 -8.72 -27.22 22.09
N GLY A 567 -7.99 -26.32 21.43
CA GLY A 567 -8.49 -25.05 20.93
C GLY A 567 -9.40 -25.18 19.70
N LEU A 568 -9.18 -26.18 18.86
CA LEU A 568 -9.97 -26.47 17.66
C LEU A 568 -11.35 -27.09 17.99
N ARG A 569 -11.52 -27.72 19.13
CA ARG A 569 -12.81 -28.28 19.63
C ARG A 569 -13.76 -27.18 20.09
#